data_b18397e575b10c66f6700fe1ca9907a0
#
_entry.id   b18397e575b10c66f6700fe1ca9907a0
#
_cell.length_a   1.000
_cell.length_b   1.000
_cell.length_c   1.000
_cell.angle_alpha   90.00
_cell.angle_beta   90.00
_cell.angle_gamma   90.00
#
_symmetry.space_group_name_H-M   'P 1'
#
loop_
_entity.id
_entity.type
_entity.pdbx_description
1 polymer ?
#
loop_
_entity_poly.entity_id
_entity_poly.type
_entity_poly.pdbx_seq_one_letter_code
_entity_poly.pdbx_strand_id
1 'polypeptide(L)'
;TVLGLAHALAAQRSLLLRAAASLPLVLSPISVAFGLLLLYPQWTASLALLIGAYALLAYPFVAQALMGALDALPPHLLQVARTLGATPWRLFWRVTWPLLQPALRRGMAFAAATAIGEFAVTLFLSRPEWATLTTLVYETLGRPGQANRDAALVLSSLLMVLALLAFAVIERTGATRAHPRGDHA
;
A
#
# COMPACT_ATOMS: atom_id res chain seq x y z
N THR A 1 -2.10 -1.21 6.92
CA THR A 1 -2.66 0.11 7.34
C THR A 1 -2.22 0.51 8.75
N VAL A 2 -2.39 -0.35 9.76
CA VAL A 2 -2.01 -0.05 11.16
C VAL A 2 -0.51 0.26 11.28
N LEU A 3 0.35 -0.56 10.66
CA LEU A 3 1.80 -0.33 10.61
C LEU A 3 2.15 1.00 9.94
N GLY A 4 1.50 1.34 8.82
CA GLY A 4 1.72 2.60 8.11
C GLY A 4 1.32 3.81 8.95
N LEU A 5 0.19 3.74 9.66
CA LEU A 5 -0.24 4.81 10.56
C LEU A 5 0.70 4.98 11.76
N ALA A 6 1.05 3.87 12.43
CA ALA A 6 1.97 3.89 13.56
C ALA A 6 3.34 4.48 13.15
N HIS A 7 3.86 4.04 11.99
CA HIS A 7 5.12 4.55 11.45
C HIS A 7 5.02 6.04 11.10
N ALA A 8 3.96 6.49 10.42
CA ALA A 8 3.78 7.88 10.06
C ALA A 8 3.71 8.81 11.29
N LEU A 9 3.05 8.38 12.37
CA LEU A 9 3.00 9.12 13.62
C LEU A 9 4.36 9.16 14.34
N ALA A 10 5.09 8.04 14.34
CA ALA A 10 6.44 7.98 14.91
C ALA A 10 7.44 8.82 14.10
N ALA A 11 7.32 8.84 12.77
CA ALA A 11 8.18 9.57 11.85
C ALA A 11 8.08 11.10 11.99
N GLN A 12 7.03 11.63 12.62
CA GLN A 12 6.93 13.05 12.97
C GLN A 12 8.04 13.50 13.95
N ARG A 13 8.66 12.58 14.68
CA ARG A 13 9.64 12.84 15.72
C ARG A 13 11.09 12.62 15.29
N SER A 14 11.33 12.00 14.13
CA SER A 14 12.67 11.59 13.72
C SER A 14 12.82 11.50 12.21
N LEU A 15 13.85 12.19 11.69
CA LEU A 15 14.22 12.11 10.27
C LEU A 15 14.61 10.68 9.87
N LEU A 16 15.27 9.94 10.77
CA LEU A 16 15.64 8.54 10.53
C LEU A 16 14.42 7.64 10.33
N LEU A 17 13.36 7.83 11.13
CA LEU A 17 12.12 7.09 10.96
C LEU A 17 11.42 7.45 9.64
N ARG A 18 11.49 8.72 9.22
CA ARG A 18 10.98 9.14 7.90
C ARG A 18 11.71 8.44 6.76
N ALA A 19 13.04 8.40 6.83
CA ALA A 19 13.86 7.69 5.85
C ALA A 19 13.59 6.17 5.87
N ALA A 20 13.45 5.58 7.06
CA ALA A 20 13.15 4.15 7.21
C ALA A 20 11.81 3.74 6.57
N ALA A 21 10.82 4.65 6.51
CA ALA A 21 9.57 4.37 5.80
C ALA A 21 9.75 4.12 4.30
N SER A 22 10.81 4.65 3.71
CA SER A 22 11.11 4.52 2.28
C SER A 22 11.99 3.32 1.95
N LEU A 23 12.66 2.72 2.95
CA LEU A 23 13.61 1.61 2.72
C LEU A 23 13.01 0.45 1.91
N PRO A 24 11.79 -0.05 2.21
CA PRO A 24 11.23 -1.16 1.45
C PRO A 24 10.92 -0.82 -0.02
N LEU A 25 10.78 0.47 -0.36
CA LEU A 25 10.56 0.90 -1.75
C LEU A 25 11.84 0.80 -2.60
N VAL A 26 13.00 0.83 -1.96
CA VAL A 26 14.31 0.71 -2.63
C VAL A 26 14.68 -0.75 -2.84
N LEU A 27 14.13 -1.64 -2.00
CA LEU A 27 14.41 -3.07 -2.08
C LEU A 27 13.62 -3.73 -3.22
N SER A 28 14.29 -4.57 -3.99
CA SER A 28 13.58 -5.40 -4.98
C SER A 28 12.65 -6.40 -4.26
N PRO A 29 11.38 -6.54 -4.67
CA PRO A 29 10.47 -7.54 -4.12
C PRO A 29 11.02 -8.97 -4.15
N ILE A 30 11.78 -9.32 -5.19
CA ILE A 30 12.47 -10.61 -5.30
C ILE A 30 13.47 -10.78 -4.16
N SER A 31 14.30 -9.77 -3.88
CA SER A 31 15.30 -9.83 -2.80
C SER A 31 14.65 -9.95 -1.43
N VAL A 32 13.52 -9.26 -1.23
CA VAL A 32 12.73 -9.36 0.02
C VAL A 32 12.15 -10.76 0.16
N ALA A 33 11.52 -11.30 -0.88
CA ALA A 33 10.91 -12.63 -0.86
C ALA A 33 11.97 -13.72 -0.60
N PHE A 34 13.12 -13.65 -1.30
CA PHE A 34 14.22 -14.57 -1.12
C PHE A 34 14.88 -14.45 0.25
N GLY A 35 15.06 -13.22 0.75
CA GLY A 35 15.55 -12.97 2.10
C GLY A 35 14.64 -13.56 3.19
N LEU A 36 13.31 -13.41 3.05
CA LEU A 36 12.34 -14.00 3.97
C LEU A 36 12.36 -15.54 3.91
N LEU A 37 12.53 -16.11 2.72
CA LEU A 37 12.68 -17.55 2.53
C LEU A 37 13.89 -18.10 3.29
N LEU A 38 15.02 -17.40 3.25
CA LEU A 38 16.24 -17.79 3.92
C LEU A 38 16.20 -17.57 5.44
N LEU A 39 15.57 -16.48 5.89
CA LEU A 39 15.48 -16.13 7.30
C LEU A 39 14.46 -16.99 8.06
N TYR A 40 13.38 -17.40 7.39
CA TYR A 40 12.26 -18.12 8.00
C TYR A 40 11.93 -19.41 7.24
N PRO A 41 12.89 -20.37 7.07
CA PRO A 41 12.67 -21.56 6.29
C PRO A 41 11.54 -22.44 6.85
N GLN A 42 11.36 -22.44 8.18
CA GLN A 42 10.29 -23.18 8.86
C GLN A 42 8.87 -22.60 8.61
N TRP A 43 8.79 -21.33 8.17
CA TRP A 43 7.54 -20.66 7.85
C TRP A 43 7.28 -20.57 6.35
N THR A 44 8.19 -21.13 5.56
CA THR A 44 8.06 -21.19 4.09
C THR A 44 6.74 -21.83 3.72
N ALA A 45 6.06 -21.23 2.77
CA ALA A 45 4.71 -21.63 2.36
C ALA A 45 3.64 -21.49 3.45
N SER A 46 3.84 -20.67 4.48
CA SER A 46 2.78 -20.28 5.42
C SER A 46 2.05 -19.03 4.92
N LEU A 47 0.73 -19.02 5.08
CA LEU A 47 -0.09 -17.84 4.74
C LEU A 47 0.35 -16.61 5.56
N ALA A 48 0.80 -16.80 6.79
CA ALA A 48 1.26 -15.72 7.66
C ALA A 48 2.52 -15.03 7.10
N LEU A 49 3.50 -15.80 6.60
CA LEU A 49 4.71 -15.24 5.99
C LEU A 49 4.36 -14.50 4.70
N LEU A 50 3.48 -15.07 3.88
CA LEU A 50 3.00 -14.45 2.65
C LEU A 50 2.31 -13.10 2.93
N ILE A 51 1.38 -13.05 3.87
CA ILE A 51 0.69 -11.81 4.29
C ILE A 51 1.70 -10.81 4.87
N GLY A 52 2.66 -11.28 5.67
CA GLY A 52 3.72 -10.44 6.24
C GLY A 52 4.60 -9.79 5.16
N ALA A 53 4.97 -10.55 4.13
CA ALA A 53 5.74 -10.04 2.98
C ALA A 53 4.96 -8.98 2.19
N TYR A 54 3.70 -9.23 1.89
CA TYR A 54 2.83 -8.23 1.24
C TYR A 54 2.65 -6.98 2.12
N ALA A 55 2.46 -7.15 3.42
CA ALA A 55 2.36 -6.04 4.35
C ALA A 55 3.65 -5.22 4.39
N LEU A 56 4.82 -5.86 4.34
CA LEU A 56 6.13 -5.19 4.32
C LEU A 56 6.32 -4.36 3.05
N LEU A 57 5.89 -4.87 1.88
CA LEU A 57 6.00 -4.13 0.62
C LEU A 57 4.93 -3.05 0.45
N ALA A 58 3.76 -3.24 1.04
CA ALA A 58 2.63 -2.34 0.89
C ALA A 58 2.60 -1.18 1.91
N TYR A 59 3.14 -1.37 3.14
CA TYR A 59 3.05 -0.36 4.19
C TYR A 59 3.70 0.99 3.84
N PRO A 60 4.79 1.07 3.05
CA PRO A 60 5.42 2.35 2.74
C PRO A 60 4.49 3.30 1.98
N PHE A 61 3.64 2.77 1.11
CA PHE A 61 2.67 3.59 0.35
C PHE A 61 1.68 4.28 1.29
N VAL A 62 1.21 3.56 2.30
CA VAL A 62 0.32 4.11 3.32
C VAL A 62 1.07 5.10 4.22
N ALA A 63 2.28 4.74 4.65
CA ALA A 63 3.10 5.60 5.51
C ALA A 63 3.45 6.93 4.82
N GLN A 64 3.88 6.89 3.56
CA GLN A 64 4.20 8.08 2.76
C GLN A 64 2.98 8.98 2.56
N ALA A 65 1.83 8.41 2.20
CA ALA A 65 0.59 9.17 2.04
C ALA A 65 0.16 9.88 3.33
N LEU A 66 0.30 9.20 4.47
CA LEU A 66 -0.05 9.75 5.79
C LEU A 66 0.97 10.80 6.26
N MET A 67 2.28 10.57 6.04
CA MET A 67 3.31 11.56 6.38
C MET A 67 3.09 12.85 5.60
N GLY A 68 2.87 12.77 4.29
CA GLY A 68 2.57 13.95 3.48
C GLY A 68 1.30 14.68 3.93
N ALA A 69 0.26 13.96 4.35
CA ALA A 69 -0.95 14.57 4.88
C ALA A 69 -0.73 15.22 6.25
N LEU A 70 0.08 14.61 7.12
CA LEU A 70 0.44 15.18 8.42
C LEU A 70 1.27 16.46 8.27
N ASP A 71 2.21 16.49 7.32
CA ASP A 71 3.04 17.65 7.02
C ASP A 71 2.21 18.81 6.44
N ALA A 72 1.15 18.49 5.70
CA ALA A 72 0.23 19.47 5.12
C ALA A 72 -0.81 20.02 6.11
N LEU A 73 -0.89 19.49 7.33
CA LEU A 73 -1.83 19.98 8.34
C LEU A 73 -1.42 21.39 8.80
N PRO A 74 -2.32 22.39 8.70
CA PRO A 74 -2.02 23.73 9.14
C PRO A 74 -1.79 23.78 10.68
N PRO A 75 -0.64 24.28 11.15
CA PRO A 75 -0.32 24.30 12.57
C PRO A 75 -1.35 25.05 13.43
N HIS A 76 -1.99 26.08 12.85
CA HIS A 76 -2.99 26.88 13.56
C HIS A 76 -4.24 26.08 13.96
N LEU A 77 -4.65 25.08 13.17
CA LEU A 77 -5.78 24.21 13.52
C LEU A 77 -5.53 23.44 14.81
N LEU A 78 -4.30 22.93 14.96
CA LEU A 78 -3.91 22.20 16.16
C LEU A 78 -3.77 23.13 17.37
N GLN A 79 -3.29 24.36 17.17
CA GLN A 79 -3.18 25.38 18.20
C GLN A 79 -4.54 25.82 18.70
N VAL A 80 -5.47 26.17 17.79
CA VAL A 80 -6.84 26.58 18.14
C VAL A 80 -7.57 25.47 18.90
N ALA A 81 -7.46 24.21 18.46
CA ALA A 81 -8.07 23.11 19.19
C ALA A 81 -7.50 22.95 20.62
N ARG A 82 -6.21 23.20 20.83
CA ARG A 82 -5.58 23.19 22.17
C ARG A 82 -6.04 24.35 23.02
N THR A 83 -6.16 25.55 22.48
CA THR A 83 -6.67 26.72 23.24
C THR A 83 -8.11 26.53 23.66
N LEU A 84 -8.90 25.77 22.89
CA LEU A 84 -10.27 25.36 23.25
C LEU A 84 -10.33 24.20 24.26
N GLY A 85 -9.19 23.81 24.85
CA GLY A 85 -9.13 22.76 25.87
C GLY A 85 -9.20 21.33 25.36
N ALA A 86 -8.95 21.09 24.06
CA ALA A 86 -8.92 19.74 23.54
C ALA A 86 -7.74 18.94 24.10
N THR A 87 -8.05 17.81 24.73
CA THR A 87 -7.01 16.84 25.11
C THR A 87 -6.32 16.24 23.87
N PRO A 88 -5.07 15.75 23.95
CA PRO A 88 -4.37 15.14 22.81
C PRO A 88 -5.17 14.03 22.14
N TRP A 89 -5.91 13.24 22.91
CA TRP A 89 -6.78 12.16 22.41
C TRP A 89 -7.97 12.70 21.61
N ARG A 90 -8.65 13.76 22.13
CA ARG A 90 -9.76 14.41 21.42
C ARG A 90 -9.26 15.11 20.16
N LEU A 91 -8.10 15.77 20.23
CA LEU A 91 -7.45 16.41 19.09
C LEU A 91 -7.20 15.39 17.97
N PHE A 92 -6.61 14.24 18.32
CA PHE A 92 -6.34 13.18 17.33
C PHE A 92 -7.64 12.69 16.69
N TRP A 93 -8.62 12.24 17.45
CA TRP A 93 -9.82 11.60 16.91
C TRP A 93 -10.79 12.55 16.25
N ARG A 94 -10.92 13.81 16.72
CA ARG A 94 -11.89 14.76 16.18
C ARG A 94 -11.33 15.69 15.10
N VAL A 95 -10.03 15.91 15.07
CA VAL A 95 -9.40 16.84 14.11
C VAL A 95 -8.43 16.08 13.19
N THR A 96 -7.39 15.48 13.75
CA THR A 96 -6.31 14.88 12.93
C THR A 96 -6.81 13.68 12.13
N TRP A 97 -7.48 12.73 12.76
CA TRP A 97 -7.95 11.51 12.12
C TRP A 97 -8.89 11.74 10.93
N PRO A 98 -9.95 12.57 11.03
CA PRO A 98 -10.81 12.86 9.87
C PRO A 98 -10.06 13.50 8.70
N LEU A 99 -9.07 14.34 8.99
CA LEU A 99 -8.25 14.98 7.96
C LEU A 99 -7.27 14.01 7.28
N LEU A 100 -6.84 12.96 7.99
CA LEU A 100 -5.97 11.92 7.45
C LEU A 100 -6.71 10.86 6.62
N GLN A 101 -8.01 10.68 6.82
CA GLN A 101 -8.79 9.63 6.13
C GLN A 101 -8.66 9.66 4.60
N PRO A 102 -8.69 10.80 3.91
CA PRO A 102 -8.54 10.83 2.46
C PRO A 102 -7.15 10.37 2.00
N ALA A 103 -6.10 10.71 2.76
CA ALA A 103 -4.74 10.28 2.48
C ALA A 103 -4.57 8.77 2.75
N LEU A 104 -5.17 8.28 3.84
CA LEU A 104 -5.20 6.86 4.17
C LEU A 104 -5.85 6.05 3.05
N ARG A 105 -7.03 6.47 2.58
CA ARG A 105 -7.74 5.80 1.48
C ARG A 105 -6.89 5.75 0.21
N ARG A 106 -6.24 6.86 -0.17
CA ARG A 106 -5.34 6.91 -1.33
C ARG A 106 -4.14 5.99 -1.15
N GLY A 107 -3.48 6.03 0.01
CA GLY A 107 -2.36 5.15 0.31
C GLY A 107 -2.74 3.67 0.28
N MET A 108 -3.90 3.31 0.82
CA MET A 108 -4.45 1.94 0.78
C MET A 108 -4.79 1.50 -0.65
N ALA A 109 -5.43 2.37 -1.44
CA ALA A 109 -5.79 2.06 -2.81
C ALA A 109 -4.53 1.83 -3.66
N PHE A 110 -3.49 2.66 -3.48
CA PHE A 110 -2.22 2.49 -4.17
C PHE A 110 -1.49 1.21 -3.75
N ALA A 111 -1.46 0.92 -2.44
CA ALA A 111 -0.91 -0.32 -1.91
C ALA A 111 -1.64 -1.56 -2.45
N ALA A 112 -2.97 -1.51 -2.56
CA ALA A 112 -3.76 -2.59 -3.14
C ALA A 112 -3.47 -2.78 -4.64
N ALA A 113 -3.38 -1.69 -5.41
CA ALA A 113 -3.08 -1.75 -6.83
C ALA A 113 -1.69 -2.36 -7.10
N THR A 114 -0.68 -1.98 -6.32
CA THR A 114 0.67 -2.57 -6.43
C THR A 114 0.69 -4.03 -6.01
N ALA A 115 -0.08 -4.41 -4.98
CA ALA A 115 -0.19 -5.80 -4.53
C ALA A 115 -0.86 -6.73 -5.56
N ILE A 116 -1.81 -6.23 -6.37
CA ILE A 116 -2.46 -7.00 -7.44
C ILE A 116 -1.44 -7.46 -8.48
N GLY A 117 -0.47 -6.60 -8.82
CA GLY A 117 0.59 -6.91 -9.80
C GLY A 117 1.80 -7.64 -9.22
N GLU A 118 1.84 -7.89 -7.91
CA GLU A 118 3.02 -8.47 -7.26
C GLU A 118 3.11 -9.96 -7.57
N PHE A 119 4.21 -10.34 -8.21
CA PHE A 119 4.47 -11.71 -8.64
C PHE A 119 5.57 -12.38 -7.81
N ALA A 120 6.65 -11.65 -7.51
CA ALA A 120 7.85 -12.23 -6.93
C ALA A 120 7.61 -12.83 -5.54
N VAL A 121 6.84 -12.15 -4.72
CA VAL A 121 6.50 -12.62 -3.36
C VAL A 121 5.73 -13.92 -3.42
N THR A 122 4.72 -14.01 -4.27
CA THR A 122 3.93 -15.22 -4.44
C THR A 122 4.73 -16.35 -5.08
N LEU A 123 5.57 -16.06 -6.04
CA LEU A 123 6.40 -17.08 -6.70
C LEU A 123 7.29 -17.82 -5.68
N PHE A 124 7.88 -17.11 -4.72
CA PHE A 124 8.82 -17.69 -3.74
C PHE A 124 8.16 -18.19 -2.45
N LEU A 125 7.06 -17.54 -2.01
CA LEU A 125 6.49 -17.77 -0.68
C LEU A 125 5.12 -18.42 -0.70
N SER A 126 4.44 -18.57 -1.87
CA SER A 126 3.11 -19.17 -1.91
C SER A 126 3.13 -20.67 -2.17
N ARG A 127 2.00 -21.29 -1.88
CA ARG A 127 1.64 -22.65 -2.30
C ARG A 127 0.60 -22.61 -3.40
N PRO A 128 0.39 -23.71 -4.15
CA PRO A 128 -0.66 -23.77 -5.18
C PRO A 128 -2.04 -23.40 -4.68
N GLU A 129 -2.35 -23.66 -3.40
CA GLU A 129 -3.64 -23.33 -2.78
C GLU A 129 -3.88 -21.82 -2.66
N TRP A 130 -2.83 -21.01 -2.69
CA TRP A 130 -2.88 -19.54 -2.58
C TRP A 130 -2.29 -18.85 -3.80
N ALA A 131 -2.39 -19.51 -4.96
CA ALA A 131 -1.93 -18.94 -6.21
C ALA A 131 -2.64 -17.61 -6.53
N THR A 132 -1.87 -16.61 -6.93
CA THR A 132 -2.42 -15.35 -7.43
C THR A 132 -2.62 -15.41 -8.94
N LEU A 133 -3.35 -14.43 -9.50
CA LEU A 133 -3.50 -14.33 -10.94
C LEU A 133 -2.16 -14.26 -11.67
N THR A 134 -1.19 -13.56 -11.09
CA THR A 134 0.18 -13.41 -11.65
C THR A 134 0.91 -14.76 -11.71
N THR A 135 0.82 -15.57 -10.64
CA THR A 135 1.44 -16.91 -10.63
C THR A 135 0.70 -17.88 -11.56
N LEU A 136 -0.63 -17.80 -11.65
CA LEU A 136 -1.42 -18.62 -12.59
C LEU A 136 -1.06 -18.29 -14.04
N VAL A 137 -0.88 -17.03 -14.41
CA VAL A 137 -0.38 -16.63 -15.74
C VAL A 137 0.97 -17.27 -16.01
N TYR A 138 1.90 -17.17 -15.06
CA TYR A 138 3.23 -17.74 -15.20
C TYR A 138 3.21 -19.26 -15.38
N GLU A 139 2.48 -19.98 -14.53
CA GLU A 139 2.35 -21.44 -14.61
C GLU A 139 1.71 -21.89 -15.93
N THR A 140 0.68 -21.18 -16.39
CA THR A 140 -0.04 -21.50 -17.61
C THR A 140 0.84 -21.27 -18.85
N LEU A 141 1.63 -20.19 -18.85
CA LEU A 141 2.60 -19.94 -19.93
C LEU A 141 3.74 -20.96 -19.95
N GLY A 142 4.13 -21.48 -18.79
CA GLY A 142 5.16 -22.52 -18.67
C GLY A 142 4.74 -23.90 -19.20
N ARG A 143 3.43 -24.12 -19.44
CA ARG A 143 2.92 -25.39 -19.97
C ARG A 143 2.82 -25.32 -21.50
N PRO A 144 3.32 -26.35 -22.23
CA PRO A 144 3.20 -26.38 -23.69
C PRO A 144 1.74 -26.59 -24.12
N GLY A 145 1.40 -26.03 -25.27
CA GLY A 145 0.08 -26.23 -25.90
C GLY A 145 -0.68 -24.94 -26.16
N GLN A 146 -1.52 -24.92 -27.19
CA GLN A 146 -2.28 -23.73 -27.58
C GLN A 146 -3.31 -23.34 -26.51
N ALA A 147 -4.03 -24.32 -25.95
CA ALA A 147 -5.04 -24.07 -24.93
C ALA A 147 -4.46 -23.38 -23.69
N ASN A 148 -3.22 -23.69 -23.29
CA ASN A 148 -2.56 -23.04 -22.16
C ASN A 148 -2.18 -21.61 -22.51
N ARG A 149 -1.76 -21.32 -23.75
CA ARG A 149 -1.48 -19.94 -24.21
C ARG A 149 -2.75 -19.11 -24.23
N ASP A 150 -3.85 -19.65 -24.74
CA ASP A 150 -5.14 -18.97 -24.76
C ASP A 150 -5.65 -18.69 -23.34
N ALA A 151 -5.50 -19.63 -22.40
CA ALA A 151 -5.82 -19.45 -21.01
C ALA A 151 -4.95 -18.35 -20.34
N ALA A 152 -3.65 -18.33 -20.63
CA ALA A 152 -2.75 -17.30 -20.12
C ALA A 152 -3.12 -15.90 -20.65
N LEU A 153 -3.54 -15.78 -21.91
CA LEU A 153 -4.02 -14.52 -22.48
C LEU A 153 -5.29 -14.03 -21.79
N VAL A 154 -6.24 -14.93 -21.49
CA VAL A 154 -7.46 -14.58 -20.75
C VAL A 154 -7.12 -14.11 -19.32
N LEU A 155 -6.26 -14.85 -18.59
CA LEU A 155 -5.84 -14.49 -17.26
C LEU A 155 -5.09 -13.14 -17.24
N SER A 156 -4.21 -12.90 -18.21
CA SER A 156 -3.50 -11.63 -18.35
C SER A 156 -4.44 -10.47 -18.64
N SER A 157 -5.45 -10.69 -19.50
CA SER A 157 -6.47 -9.69 -19.79
C SER A 157 -7.31 -9.37 -18.54
N LEU A 158 -7.66 -10.38 -17.75
CA LEU A 158 -8.36 -10.20 -16.47
C LEU A 158 -7.50 -9.39 -15.48
N LEU A 159 -6.22 -9.73 -15.36
CA LEU A 159 -5.29 -9.00 -14.51
C LEU A 159 -5.19 -7.53 -14.93
N MET A 160 -5.10 -7.26 -16.24
CA MET A 160 -5.07 -5.91 -16.79
C MET A 160 -6.34 -5.12 -16.44
N VAL A 161 -7.53 -5.75 -16.62
CA VAL A 161 -8.81 -5.12 -16.25
C VAL A 161 -8.87 -4.81 -14.76
N LEU A 162 -8.45 -5.74 -13.89
CA LEU A 162 -8.40 -5.52 -12.44
C LEU A 162 -7.46 -4.39 -12.07
N ALA A 163 -6.28 -4.32 -12.69
CA ALA A 163 -5.33 -3.23 -12.47
C ALA A 163 -5.91 -1.89 -12.90
N LEU A 164 -6.54 -1.81 -14.07
CA LEU A 164 -7.20 -0.60 -14.56
C LEU A 164 -8.35 -0.17 -13.64
N LEU A 165 -9.15 -1.09 -13.15
CA LEU A 165 -10.23 -0.80 -12.19
C LEU A 165 -9.64 -0.27 -10.87
N ALA A 166 -8.56 -0.87 -10.36
CA ALA A 166 -7.88 -0.40 -9.17
C ALA A 166 -7.38 1.04 -9.35
N PHE A 167 -6.72 1.35 -10.47
CA PHE A 167 -6.28 2.71 -10.80
C PHE A 167 -7.45 3.68 -10.94
N ALA A 168 -8.53 3.30 -11.60
CA ALA A 168 -9.72 4.15 -11.74
C ALA A 168 -10.36 4.49 -10.38
N VAL A 169 -10.38 3.52 -9.44
CA VAL A 169 -10.83 3.77 -8.06
C VAL A 169 -9.90 4.74 -7.34
N ILE A 170 -8.58 4.59 -7.49
CA ILE A 170 -7.59 5.51 -6.89
C ILE A 170 -7.81 6.93 -7.40
N GLU A 171 -7.95 7.08 -8.71
CA GLU A 171 -8.12 8.38 -9.35
C GLU A 171 -9.42 9.08 -8.91
N ARG A 172 -10.54 8.35 -8.86
CA ARG A 172 -11.81 8.87 -8.33
C ARG A 172 -11.72 9.31 -6.87
N THR A 173 -10.99 8.59 -6.04
CA THR A 173 -10.76 8.96 -4.64
C THR A 173 -9.80 10.14 -4.49
N GLY A 174 -8.96 10.41 -5.50
CA GLY A 174 -8.04 11.56 -5.57
C GLY A 174 -8.67 12.84 -6.09
N ALA A 175 -9.55 12.73 -7.09
CA ALA A 175 -10.11 13.87 -7.84
C ALA A 175 -11.17 14.67 -7.05
N THR A 176 -11.77 14.14 -6.00
CA THR A 176 -12.93 14.75 -5.31
C THR A 176 -12.60 16.05 -4.54
N ARG A 177 -11.41 16.63 -4.59
CA ARG A 177 -11.02 17.86 -3.86
C ARG A 177 -10.08 18.82 -4.59
N ALA A 178 -10.10 18.86 -5.89
CA ALA A 178 -9.66 20.06 -6.59
C ALA A 178 -10.79 21.08 -6.53
N HIS A 179 -10.91 21.78 -5.40
CA HIS A 179 -11.79 22.96 -5.29
C HIS A 179 -11.20 24.02 -6.23
N PRO A 180 -11.97 24.55 -7.20
CA PRO A 180 -11.45 25.66 -8.02
C PRO A 180 -11.17 26.83 -7.08
N ARG A 181 -9.91 27.28 -7.05
CA ARG A 181 -9.59 28.61 -6.54
C ARG A 181 -10.43 29.58 -7.35
N GLY A 182 -11.44 30.13 -6.74
CA GLY A 182 -12.17 31.25 -7.29
C GLY A 182 -11.19 32.38 -7.56
N ASP A 183 -11.02 32.68 -8.83
CA ASP A 183 -10.49 33.95 -9.29
C ASP A 183 -11.41 35.03 -8.74
N HIS A 184 -10.96 35.70 -7.72
CA HIS A 184 -11.50 37.01 -7.36
C HIS A 184 -10.43 38.02 -7.77
N ALA A 185 -10.68 38.61 -8.95
CA ALA A 185 -10.13 39.88 -9.38
C ALA A 185 -10.54 41.00 -8.39
#